data_b33d24d262fcb0d9c26d33b3c9b82801
#
_entry.id   b33d24d262fcb0d9c26d33b3c9b82801
#
_cell.length_a   1.000
_cell.length_b   1.000
_cell.length_c   1.000
_cell.angle_alpha   90.00
_cell.angle_beta   90.00
_cell.angle_gamma   90.00
#
_symmetry.space_group_name_H-M   'P 1'
#
loop_
_entity.id
_entity.type
_entity.pdbx_description
1 polymer ?
#
loop_
_entity_poly.entity_id
_entity_poly.type
_entity_poly.pdbx_seq_one_letter_code
_entity_poly.pdbx_strand_id
1 'polypeptide(L)'
;SIEQVDEAYLEKKLPRFKKSAERFGRNPDEITVERLLEEYDPVQTWIEFTNRLLALPVLLANFLLMIACLRSQIMPKLGVCAFALVIISALTGIVVVASGLRSGVVTIHMALAFLQLFVLTYLYWAGVRPGSLRTQIAGPSRPQVMILLSCVMIEWAMGSQIREVTDRLMMEQGIASRGTWIDEISESFIYLIHRSFSWSILIAALWLGYKSRWKGEIPRLVLGLVFALMLMGLILSSSGIHAVVQVLHVGVAGGLVAAVYYWWLASKTPDGGGSGG
;
A
#
# COMPACT_ATOMS: atom_id res chain seq x y z
N SER A 1 -32.56 8.41 -2.17
CA SER A 1 -31.24 8.91 -2.55
C SER A 1 -30.23 8.48 -1.51
N ILE A 2 -29.06 8.13 -1.94
CA ILE A 2 -27.93 7.68 -1.10
C ILE A 2 -27.41 8.79 -0.15
N GLU A 3 -27.94 10.00 -0.28
CA GLU A 3 -27.50 11.19 0.46
C GLU A 3 -28.15 11.38 1.83
N GLN A 4 -29.15 10.61 2.17
CA GLN A 4 -29.76 10.65 3.50
C GLN A 4 -29.55 9.29 4.17
N VAL A 5 -28.57 9.24 5.06
CA VAL A 5 -28.51 8.14 6.04
C VAL A 5 -29.75 8.28 6.90
N ASP A 6 -30.62 7.30 6.84
CA ASP A 6 -31.86 7.29 7.62
C ASP A 6 -31.52 7.24 9.11
N GLU A 7 -31.85 8.33 9.82
CA GLU A 7 -31.64 8.48 11.27
C GLU A 7 -32.26 7.31 12.03
N ALA A 8 -33.45 6.89 11.64
CA ALA A 8 -34.11 5.72 12.22
C ALA A 8 -33.31 4.40 12.00
N TYR A 9 -32.59 4.29 10.90
CA TYR A 9 -31.69 3.16 10.68
C TYR A 9 -30.49 3.20 11.62
N LEU A 10 -29.89 4.38 11.83
CA LEU A 10 -28.76 4.55 12.74
C LEU A 10 -29.18 4.29 14.20
N GLU A 11 -30.33 4.80 14.65
CA GLU A 11 -30.87 4.52 15.98
C GLU A 11 -31.03 3.02 16.23
N LYS A 12 -31.59 2.30 15.24
CA LYS A 12 -31.75 0.84 15.34
C LYS A 12 -30.42 0.10 15.42
N LYS A 13 -29.35 0.64 14.80
CA LYS A 13 -28.02 0.01 14.78
C LYS A 13 -27.10 0.50 15.90
N LEU A 14 -27.43 1.60 16.57
CA LEU A 14 -26.62 2.22 17.61
C LEU A 14 -26.13 1.25 18.70
N PRO A 15 -26.99 0.35 19.25
CA PRO A 15 -26.53 -0.62 20.25
C PRO A 15 -25.43 -1.56 19.73
N ARG A 16 -25.49 -1.91 18.45
CA ARG A 16 -24.46 -2.75 17.81
C ARG A 16 -23.15 -1.98 17.62
N PHE A 17 -23.22 -0.71 17.26
CA PHE A 17 -22.03 0.15 17.14
C PHE A 17 -21.37 0.38 18.50
N LYS A 18 -22.15 0.67 19.56
CA LYS A 18 -21.66 0.80 20.94
C LYS A 18 -20.99 -0.47 21.43
N LYS A 19 -21.61 -1.64 21.25
CA LYS A 19 -21.03 -2.94 21.62
C LYS A 19 -19.73 -3.24 20.85
N SER A 20 -19.67 -2.85 19.59
CA SER A 20 -18.44 -2.97 18.80
C SER A 20 -17.34 -2.05 19.31
N ALA A 21 -17.68 -0.80 19.62
CA ALA A 21 -16.73 0.17 20.16
C ALA A 21 -16.12 -0.32 21.48
N GLU A 22 -16.95 -0.79 22.41
CA GLU A 22 -16.53 -1.36 23.69
C GLU A 22 -15.59 -2.56 23.49
N ARG A 23 -15.93 -3.49 22.59
CA ARG A 23 -15.11 -4.66 22.28
C ARG A 23 -13.69 -4.29 21.78
N PHE A 24 -13.56 -3.17 21.12
CA PHE A 24 -12.28 -2.69 20.56
C PHE A 24 -11.64 -1.55 21.37
N GLY A 25 -12.09 -1.34 22.62
CA GLY A 25 -11.51 -0.39 23.57
C GLY A 25 -11.78 1.07 23.25
N ARG A 26 -12.85 1.36 22.47
CA ARG A 26 -13.37 2.71 22.23
C ARG A 26 -14.45 3.03 23.26
N ASN A 27 -14.60 4.30 23.61
CA ASN A 27 -15.65 4.74 24.52
C ASN A 27 -17.03 4.62 23.84
N PRO A 28 -17.96 3.76 24.31
CA PRO A 28 -19.27 3.60 23.70
C PRO A 28 -20.16 4.84 23.86
N ASP A 29 -19.90 5.70 24.84
CA ASP A 29 -20.71 6.90 25.10
C ASP A 29 -20.45 8.00 24.07
N GLU A 30 -19.30 7.96 23.40
CA GLU A 30 -18.98 8.87 22.32
C GLU A 30 -19.69 8.50 21.00
N ILE A 31 -20.31 7.32 20.92
CA ILE A 31 -21.04 6.88 19.73
C ILE A 31 -22.49 7.33 19.85
N THR A 32 -22.81 8.45 19.23
CA THR A 32 -24.19 8.99 19.14
C THR A 32 -24.64 9.03 17.66
N VAL A 33 -25.94 9.16 17.44
CA VAL A 33 -26.51 9.26 16.09
C VAL A 33 -26.04 10.53 15.42
N GLU A 34 -26.00 11.65 16.16
CA GLU A 34 -25.56 12.95 15.68
C GLU A 34 -24.10 12.86 15.18
N ARG A 35 -23.21 12.27 15.99
CA ARG A 35 -21.81 12.09 15.62
C ARG A 35 -21.64 11.19 14.40
N LEU A 36 -22.42 10.11 14.29
CA LEU A 36 -22.39 9.21 13.11
C LEU A 36 -22.88 9.92 11.85
N LEU A 37 -23.80 10.86 11.94
CA LEU A 37 -24.26 11.68 10.83
C LEU A 37 -23.23 12.74 10.43
N GLU A 38 -22.59 13.40 11.39
CA GLU A 38 -21.51 14.37 11.16
C GLU A 38 -20.26 13.73 10.52
N GLU A 39 -19.93 12.51 10.95
CA GLU A 39 -18.78 11.76 10.42
C GLU A 39 -19.07 11.07 9.07
N TYR A 40 -20.31 11.11 8.58
CA TYR A 40 -20.67 10.44 7.35
C TYR A 40 -20.10 11.15 6.11
N ASP A 41 -19.16 10.48 5.43
CA ASP A 41 -18.62 10.90 4.14
C ASP A 41 -19.00 9.89 3.05
N PRO A 42 -19.85 10.26 2.08
CA PRO A 42 -20.22 9.38 0.97
C PRO A 42 -19.03 8.89 0.17
N VAL A 43 -18.02 9.75 -0.07
CA VAL A 43 -16.83 9.39 -0.84
C VAL A 43 -16.01 8.33 -0.11
N GLN A 44 -15.79 8.51 1.19
CA GLN A 44 -15.07 7.53 2.00
C GLN A 44 -15.84 6.20 2.08
N THR A 45 -17.16 6.25 2.24
CA THR A 45 -18.03 5.07 2.24
C THR A 45 -17.91 4.29 0.92
N TRP A 46 -17.91 4.99 -0.23
CA TRP A 46 -17.71 4.36 -1.52
C TRP A 46 -16.31 3.77 -1.71
N ILE A 47 -15.28 4.46 -1.22
CA ILE A 47 -13.90 3.93 -1.24
C ILE A 47 -13.83 2.64 -0.43
N GLU A 48 -14.41 2.62 0.78
CA GLU A 48 -14.42 1.45 1.66
C GLU A 48 -15.21 0.29 1.01
N PHE A 49 -16.39 0.56 0.47
CA PHE A 49 -17.20 -0.44 -0.23
C PHE A 49 -16.46 -1.01 -1.44
N THR A 50 -15.87 -0.15 -2.27
CA THR A 50 -15.11 -0.56 -3.45
C THR A 50 -13.90 -1.41 -3.07
N ASN A 51 -13.19 -1.04 -2.00
CA ASN A 51 -12.06 -1.82 -1.49
C ASN A 51 -12.49 -3.23 -1.05
N ARG A 52 -13.62 -3.35 -0.34
CA ARG A 52 -14.18 -4.66 0.04
C ARG A 52 -14.61 -5.47 -1.19
N LEU A 53 -15.21 -4.82 -2.18
CA LEU A 53 -15.62 -5.47 -3.43
C LEU A 53 -14.41 -5.99 -4.20
N LEU A 54 -13.33 -5.21 -4.29
CA LEU A 54 -12.09 -5.62 -4.94
C LEU A 54 -11.34 -6.74 -4.20
N ALA A 55 -11.58 -6.92 -2.91
CA ALA A 55 -11.00 -8.03 -2.15
C ALA A 55 -11.47 -9.40 -2.68
N LEU A 56 -12.70 -9.51 -3.20
CA LEU A 56 -13.25 -10.76 -3.74
C LEU A 56 -12.49 -11.27 -4.98
N PRO A 57 -12.27 -10.49 -6.05
CA PRO A 57 -11.48 -10.95 -7.19
C PRO A 57 -10.00 -11.20 -6.81
N VAL A 58 -9.43 -10.43 -5.86
CA VAL A 58 -8.07 -10.70 -5.36
C VAL A 58 -8.01 -12.05 -4.64
N LEU A 59 -8.98 -12.35 -3.79
CA LEU A 59 -9.09 -13.65 -3.11
C LEU A 59 -9.23 -14.79 -4.10
N LEU A 60 -10.13 -14.65 -5.08
CA LEU A 60 -10.34 -15.65 -6.13
C LEU A 60 -9.07 -15.86 -6.97
N ALA A 61 -8.40 -14.80 -7.39
CA ALA A 61 -7.16 -14.89 -8.16
C ALA A 61 -6.05 -15.63 -7.38
N ASN A 62 -5.89 -15.35 -6.09
CA ASN A 62 -4.94 -16.05 -5.24
C ASN A 62 -5.31 -17.53 -5.02
N PHE A 63 -6.59 -17.83 -4.90
CA PHE A 63 -7.07 -19.23 -4.83
C PHE A 63 -6.77 -19.99 -6.12
N LEU A 64 -7.05 -19.41 -7.28
CA LEU A 64 -6.75 -20.01 -8.57
C LEU A 64 -5.22 -20.16 -8.78
N LEU A 65 -4.43 -19.18 -8.36
CA LEU A 65 -2.96 -19.25 -8.39
C LEU A 65 -2.46 -20.40 -7.51
N MET A 66 -2.99 -20.56 -6.30
CA MET A 66 -2.65 -21.68 -5.42
C MET A 66 -2.94 -23.04 -6.12
N ILE A 67 -4.13 -23.21 -6.70
CA ILE A 67 -4.49 -24.43 -7.44
C ILE A 67 -3.55 -24.66 -8.62
N ALA A 68 -3.22 -23.61 -9.37
CA ALA A 68 -2.28 -23.71 -10.49
C ALA A 68 -0.88 -24.15 -10.03
N CYS A 69 -0.36 -23.59 -8.94
CA CYS A 69 0.92 -23.98 -8.35
C CYS A 69 0.92 -25.44 -7.86
N LEU A 70 -0.18 -25.88 -7.23
CA LEU A 70 -0.33 -27.26 -6.76
C LEU A 70 -0.41 -28.26 -7.92
N ARG A 71 -1.16 -27.93 -8.97
CA ARG A 71 -1.32 -28.83 -10.13
C ARG A 71 -0.05 -28.92 -10.97
N SER A 72 0.62 -27.78 -11.19
CA SER A 72 1.85 -27.74 -11.98
C SER A 72 3.09 -28.20 -11.21
N GLN A 73 3.00 -28.37 -9.89
CA GLN A 73 4.12 -28.60 -8.98
C GLN A 73 5.20 -27.50 -9.04
N ILE A 74 4.83 -26.31 -9.58
CA ILE A 74 5.71 -25.15 -9.62
C ILE A 74 5.49 -24.34 -8.33
N MET A 75 6.46 -24.38 -7.44
CA MET A 75 6.43 -23.65 -6.14
C MET A 75 5.15 -23.81 -5.32
N PRO A 76 4.65 -25.06 -5.10
CA PRO A 76 3.38 -25.29 -4.45
C PRO A 76 3.28 -24.66 -3.07
N LYS A 77 4.38 -24.65 -2.30
CA LYS A 77 4.44 -24.03 -0.96
C LYS A 77 4.23 -22.51 -1.02
N LEU A 78 4.77 -21.83 -2.04
CA LEU A 78 4.59 -20.39 -2.19
C LEU A 78 3.18 -20.03 -2.68
N GLY A 79 2.56 -20.87 -3.53
CA GLY A 79 1.17 -20.70 -3.90
C GLY A 79 0.22 -20.81 -2.70
N VAL A 80 0.45 -21.79 -1.81
CA VAL A 80 -0.29 -21.93 -0.54
C VAL A 80 -0.01 -20.73 0.38
N CYS A 81 1.24 -20.29 0.49
CA CYS A 81 1.62 -19.12 1.29
C CYS A 81 0.92 -17.84 0.80
N ALA A 82 0.87 -17.60 -0.52
CA ALA A 82 0.18 -16.46 -1.10
C ALA A 82 -1.32 -16.48 -0.75
N PHE A 83 -1.96 -17.64 -0.85
CA PHE A 83 -3.37 -17.77 -0.49
C PHE A 83 -3.62 -17.58 1.02
N ALA A 84 -2.76 -18.14 1.87
CA ALA A 84 -2.84 -17.93 3.32
C ALA A 84 -2.67 -16.44 3.70
N LEU A 85 -1.71 -15.75 3.07
CA LEU A 85 -1.47 -14.32 3.31
C LEU A 85 -2.69 -13.46 2.94
N VAL A 86 -3.36 -13.74 1.82
CA VAL A 86 -4.55 -12.96 1.45
C VAL A 86 -5.72 -13.21 2.40
N ILE A 87 -5.87 -14.43 2.94
CA ILE A 87 -6.86 -14.72 3.98
C ILE A 87 -6.53 -13.95 5.26
N ILE A 88 -5.28 -14.00 5.73
CA ILE A 88 -4.85 -13.26 6.92
C ILE A 88 -5.03 -11.76 6.73
N SER A 89 -4.70 -11.24 5.53
CA SER A 89 -4.92 -9.84 5.17
C SER A 89 -6.40 -9.45 5.21
N ALA A 90 -7.28 -10.30 4.68
CA ALA A 90 -8.73 -10.05 4.73
C ALA A 90 -9.26 -10.03 6.17
N LEU A 91 -8.82 -10.97 7.02
CA LEU A 91 -9.19 -11.00 8.45
C LEU A 91 -8.67 -9.78 9.20
N THR A 92 -7.40 -9.36 8.97
CA THR A 92 -6.88 -8.12 9.55
C THR A 92 -7.62 -6.89 9.04
N GLY A 93 -8.05 -6.86 7.78
CA GLY A 93 -8.90 -5.78 7.25
C GLY A 93 -10.24 -5.64 7.99
N ILE A 94 -10.85 -6.75 8.39
CA ILE A 94 -12.07 -6.73 9.24
C ILE A 94 -11.74 -6.09 10.59
N VAL A 95 -10.59 -6.43 11.19
CA VAL A 95 -10.17 -5.87 12.49
C VAL A 95 -9.83 -4.38 12.35
N VAL A 96 -9.23 -3.94 11.24
CA VAL A 96 -8.97 -2.51 10.95
C VAL A 96 -10.25 -1.70 11.05
N VAL A 97 -11.30 -2.12 10.35
CA VAL A 97 -12.60 -1.42 10.37
C VAL A 97 -13.24 -1.50 11.76
N ALA A 98 -13.27 -2.69 12.35
CA ALA A 98 -13.91 -2.91 13.66
C ALA A 98 -13.20 -2.17 14.81
N SER A 99 -11.88 -1.96 14.72
CA SER A 99 -11.11 -1.19 15.72
C SER A 99 -11.21 0.33 15.54
N GLY A 100 -11.90 0.81 14.50
CA GLY A 100 -11.98 2.24 14.17
C GLY A 100 -10.65 2.77 13.67
N LEU A 101 -10.02 2.06 12.73
CA LEU A 101 -8.75 2.45 12.07
C LEU A 101 -7.57 2.59 13.06
N ARG A 102 -7.53 1.74 14.10
CA ARG A 102 -6.43 1.79 15.07
C ARG A 102 -5.08 1.64 14.37
N SER A 103 -4.21 2.61 14.57
CA SER A 103 -2.91 2.81 13.90
C SER A 103 -2.09 1.52 13.76
N GLY A 104 -1.77 0.84 14.85
CA GLY A 104 -0.98 -0.40 14.79
C GLY A 104 -1.62 -1.53 13.97
N VAL A 105 -2.97 -1.62 13.93
CA VAL A 105 -3.69 -2.63 13.15
C VAL A 105 -3.62 -2.29 11.65
N VAL A 106 -3.75 -1.01 11.31
CA VAL A 106 -3.58 -0.51 9.93
C VAL A 106 -2.18 -0.83 9.41
N THR A 107 -1.15 -0.54 10.22
CA THR A 107 0.25 -0.81 9.86
C THR A 107 0.51 -2.29 9.60
N ILE A 108 -0.02 -3.19 10.46
CA ILE A 108 0.09 -4.65 10.25
C ILE A 108 -0.61 -5.07 8.96
N HIS A 109 -1.82 -4.57 8.71
CA HIS A 109 -2.56 -4.88 7.49
C HIS A 109 -1.80 -4.43 6.23
N MET A 110 -1.22 -3.23 6.24
CA MET A 110 -0.39 -2.73 5.16
C MET A 110 0.89 -3.57 4.97
N ALA A 111 1.57 -3.97 6.05
CA ALA A 111 2.75 -4.83 6.00
C ALA A 111 2.44 -6.20 5.38
N LEU A 112 1.29 -6.79 5.71
CA LEU A 112 0.81 -8.04 5.08
C LEU A 112 0.56 -7.86 3.58
N ALA A 113 0.01 -6.72 3.15
CA ALA A 113 -0.19 -6.43 1.74
C ALA A 113 1.15 -6.33 0.98
N PHE A 114 2.18 -5.74 1.57
CA PHE A 114 3.53 -5.72 0.96
C PHE A 114 4.18 -7.10 0.93
N LEU A 115 4.05 -7.88 2.00
CA LEU A 115 4.53 -9.27 2.01
C LEU A 115 3.85 -10.07 0.89
N GLN A 116 2.54 -9.87 0.69
CA GLN A 116 1.78 -10.46 -0.42
C GLN A 116 2.36 -10.04 -1.77
N LEU A 117 2.66 -8.73 -1.97
CA LEU A 117 3.27 -8.25 -3.21
C LEU A 117 4.64 -8.88 -3.47
N PHE A 118 5.48 -9.05 -2.44
CA PHE A 118 6.77 -9.74 -2.59
C PHE A 118 6.59 -11.18 -3.01
N VAL A 119 5.70 -11.92 -2.38
CA VAL A 119 5.43 -13.34 -2.73
C VAL A 119 4.90 -13.45 -4.16
N LEU A 120 3.93 -12.62 -4.54
CA LEU A 120 3.36 -12.63 -5.90
C LEU A 120 4.38 -12.22 -6.96
N THR A 121 5.17 -11.18 -6.71
CA THR A 121 6.23 -10.73 -7.62
C THR A 121 7.29 -11.81 -7.80
N TYR A 122 7.67 -12.50 -6.73
CA TYR A 122 8.61 -13.61 -6.82
C TYR A 122 8.02 -14.79 -7.57
N LEU A 123 6.77 -15.18 -7.31
CA LEU A 123 6.08 -16.24 -8.06
C LEU A 123 6.00 -15.91 -9.54
N TYR A 124 5.67 -14.66 -9.88
CA TYR A 124 5.66 -14.20 -11.26
C TYR A 124 7.05 -14.30 -11.91
N TRP A 125 8.08 -13.76 -11.24
CA TRP A 125 9.45 -13.78 -11.76
C TRP A 125 9.99 -15.20 -11.94
N ALA A 126 9.71 -16.10 -10.99
CA ALA A 126 10.27 -17.45 -10.98
C ALA A 126 9.41 -18.47 -11.75
N GLY A 127 8.09 -18.26 -11.83
CA GLY A 127 7.11 -19.23 -12.36
C GLY A 127 6.75 -19.03 -13.83
N VAL A 128 6.75 -17.79 -14.31
CA VAL A 128 6.12 -17.49 -15.61
C VAL A 128 6.95 -17.93 -16.80
N ARG A 129 8.28 -18.06 -16.72
CA ARG A 129 9.08 -18.67 -17.82
C ARG A 129 10.50 -19.05 -17.37
N PRO A 130 10.83 -20.33 -17.28
CA PRO A 130 12.22 -20.75 -17.30
C PRO A 130 12.77 -20.50 -18.70
N GLY A 131 13.62 -19.50 -18.87
CA GLY A 131 14.45 -19.32 -20.05
C GLY A 131 14.33 -18.02 -20.84
N SER A 132 13.13 -17.49 -21.13
CA SER A 132 12.98 -16.38 -22.07
C SER A 132 12.72 -14.99 -21.44
N LEU A 133 12.27 -14.91 -20.19
CA LEU A 133 12.07 -13.64 -19.47
C LEU A 133 13.01 -13.45 -18.28
N ARG A 134 13.88 -14.40 -17.98
CA ARG A 134 15.06 -14.17 -17.14
C ARG A 134 16.16 -13.42 -17.93
N THR A 135 15.78 -12.57 -18.87
CA THR A 135 16.72 -11.63 -19.47
C THR A 135 17.24 -10.76 -18.34
N GLN A 136 18.46 -11.06 -17.92
CA GLN A 136 19.16 -10.24 -16.95
C GLN A 136 19.12 -8.80 -17.47
N ILE A 137 18.50 -7.90 -16.71
CA ILE A 137 18.47 -6.49 -17.07
C ILE A 137 19.91 -6.01 -16.98
N ALA A 138 20.49 -5.70 -18.14
CA ALA A 138 21.86 -5.19 -18.22
C ALA A 138 21.92 -3.82 -17.51
N GLY A 139 22.95 -3.59 -16.72
CA GLY A 139 23.20 -2.29 -16.12
C GLY A 139 23.50 -2.35 -14.62
N PRO A 140 22.56 -2.01 -13.73
CA PRO A 140 22.83 -1.94 -12.30
C PRO A 140 23.01 -3.33 -11.69
N SER A 141 23.95 -3.42 -10.73
CA SER A 141 24.14 -4.64 -9.94
C SER A 141 23.02 -4.81 -8.89
N ARG A 142 22.79 -6.05 -8.43
CA ARG A 142 21.82 -6.33 -7.36
C ARG A 142 21.94 -5.43 -6.14
N PRO A 143 23.16 -5.17 -5.57
CA PRO A 143 23.29 -4.26 -4.43
C PRO A 143 22.78 -2.85 -4.72
N GLN A 144 22.98 -2.33 -5.92
CA GLN A 144 22.51 -0.98 -6.28
C GLN A 144 20.99 -0.89 -6.35
N VAL A 145 20.33 -1.90 -6.93
CA VAL A 145 18.86 -1.96 -6.94
C VAL A 145 18.32 -2.25 -5.53
N MET A 146 19.04 -3.02 -4.71
CA MET A 146 18.68 -3.25 -3.31
C MET A 146 18.68 -1.95 -2.50
N ILE A 147 19.65 -1.05 -2.74
CA ILE A 147 19.66 0.28 -2.10
C ILE A 147 18.40 1.06 -2.47
N LEU A 148 18.02 1.08 -3.75
CA LEU A 148 16.77 1.72 -4.17
C LEU A 148 15.55 1.09 -3.49
N LEU A 149 15.49 -0.25 -3.45
CA LEU A 149 14.39 -0.95 -2.78
C LEU A 149 14.32 -0.58 -1.30
N SER A 150 15.46 -0.54 -0.60
CA SER A 150 15.53 -0.13 0.80
C SER A 150 15.05 1.32 1.00
N CYS A 151 15.47 2.23 0.12
CA CYS A 151 14.98 3.61 0.15
C CYS A 151 13.46 3.69 -0.05
N VAL A 152 12.91 2.95 -1.01
CA VAL A 152 11.46 2.91 -1.25
C VAL A 152 10.71 2.31 -0.05
N MET A 153 11.26 1.30 0.62
CA MET A 153 10.66 0.73 1.84
C MET A 153 10.70 1.69 3.03
N ILE A 154 11.78 2.46 3.18
CA ILE A 154 11.87 3.51 4.21
C ILE A 154 10.85 4.62 3.93
N GLU A 155 10.76 5.05 2.67
CA GLU A 155 9.78 6.06 2.23
C GLU A 155 8.35 5.62 2.50
N TRP A 156 8.04 4.36 2.20
CA TRP A 156 6.75 3.77 2.53
C TRP A 156 6.48 3.77 4.04
N ALA A 157 7.46 3.40 4.87
CA ALA A 157 7.31 3.41 6.32
C ALA A 157 7.03 4.82 6.87
N MET A 158 7.69 5.84 6.32
CA MET A 158 7.41 7.24 6.65
C MET A 158 6.00 7.66 6.19
N GLY A 159 5.61 7.29 4.97
CA GLY A 159 4.27 7.54 4.46
C GLY A 159 3.17 6.88 5.30
N SER A 160 3.40 5.69 5.85
CA SER A 160 2.45 5.04 6.76
C SER A 160 2.27 5.80 8.07
N GLN A 161 3.32 6.42 8.60
CA GLN A 161 3.24 7.28 9.80
C GLN A 161 2.48 8.58 9.52
N ILE A 162 2.68 9.20 8.35
CA ILE A 162 1.88 10.35 7.91
C ILE A 162 0.41 9.96 7.81
N ARG A 163 0.13 8.75 7.30
CA ARG A 163 -1.24 8.22 7.26
C ARG A 163 -1.85 8.11 8.66
N GLU A 164 -1.09 7.66 9.66
CA GLU A 164 -1.55 7.61 11.06
C GLU A 164 -1.89 9.01 11.60
N VAL A 165 -1.12 10.04 11.22
CA VAL A 165 -1.45 11.43 11.56
C VAL A 165 -2.78 11.84 10.93
N THR A 166 -3.01 11.54 9.65
CA THR A 166 -4.29 11.86 8.99
C THR A 166 -5.47 11.12 9.61
N ASP A 167 -5.30 9.87 10.00
CA ASP A 167 -6.36 9.08 10.67
C ASP A 167 -6.68 9.66 12.06
N ARG A 168 -5.67 10.15 12.80
CA ARG A 168 -5.85 10.84 14.07
C ARG A 168 -6.60 12.16 13.89
N LEU A 169 -6.20 13.01 12.95
CA LEU A 169 -6.88 14.28 12.65
C LEU A 169 -8.34 14.06 12.25
N MET A 170 -8.61 12.99 11.50
CA MET A 170 -9.99 12.61 11.18
C MET A 170 -10.82 12.32 12.43
N MET A 171 -10.23 11.65 13.42
CA MET A 171 -10.93 11.32 14.70
C MET A 171 -11.11 12.54 15.60
N GLU A 172 -10.14 13.47 15.60
CA GLU A 172 -10.14 14.65 16.47
C GLU A 172 -10.95 15.81 15.91
N GLN A 173 -10.82 16.09 14.60
CA GLN A 173 -11.36 17.29 13.96
C GLN A 173 -12.53 17.02 13.02
N GLY A 174 -12.79 15.74 12.70
CA GLY A 174 -13.83 15.33 11.73
C GLY A 174 -13.44 15.57 10.27
N ILE A 175 -14.21 14.95 9.38
CA ILE A 175 -13.93 14.94 7.92
C ILE A 175 -14.04 16.33 7.29
N ALA A 176 -14.90 17.19 7.83
CA ALA A 176 -15.11 18.55 7.30
C ALA A 176 -13.83 19.40 7.32
N SER A 177 -12.92 19.13 8.26
CA SER A 177 -11.64 19.84 8.41
C SER A 177 -10.52 19.33 7.49
N ARG A 178 -10.79 18.36 6.64
CA ARG A 178 -9.77 17.65 5.82
C ARG A 178 -8.92 18.60 4.96
N GLY A 179 -9.48 19.71 4.52
CA GLY A 179 -8.77 20.71 3.73
C GLY A 179 -7.67 21.46 4.50
N THR A 180 -7.77 21.55 5.83
CA THR A 180 -6.81 22.26 6.69
C THR A 180 -5.77 21.31 7.33
N TRP A 181 -5.94 20.00 7.25
CA TRP A 181 -5.01 19.05 7.86
C TRP A 181 -3.57 19.17 7.36
N ILE A 182 -3.39 19.70 6.14
CA ILE A 182 -2.05 19.87 5.58
C ILE A 182 -1.18 20.82 6.42
N ASP A 183 -1.78 21.81 7.07
CA ASP A 183 -1.06 22.77 7.91
C ASP A 183 -0.42 22.04 9.10
N GLU A 184 -1.18 21.20 9.82
CA GLU A 184 -0.63 20.40 10.91
C GLU A 184 0.34 19.31 10.43
N ILE A 185 0.03 18.64 9.31
CA ILE A 185 0.89 17.59 8.77
C ILE A 185 2.23 18.19 8.34
N SER A 186 2.23 19.39 7.73
CA SER A 186 3.44 20.05 7.22
C SER A 186 4.41 20.47 8.31
N GLU A 187 3.95 20.65 9.56
CA GLU A 187 4.80 20.95 10.71
C GLU A 187 5.47 19.68 11.27
N SER A 188 5.00 18.50 10.91
CA SER A 188 5.57 17.25 11.43
C SER A 188 6.93 16.96 10.80
N PHE A 189 7.90 16.59 11.66
CA PHE A 189 9.25 16.22 11.23
C PHE A 189 9.26 15.06 10.23
N ILE A 190 8.39 14.09 10.43
CA ILE A 190 8.27 12.92 9.54
C ILE A 190 7.82 13.31 8.13
N TYR A 191 6.91 14.29 8.00
CA TYR A 191 6.49 14.79 6.71
C TYR A 191 7.61 15.52 5.97
N LEU A 192 8.40 16.35 6.69
CA LEU A 192 9.53 17.07 6.11
C LEU A 192 10.59 16.10 5.58
N ILE A 193 10.89 15.04 6.34
CA ILE A 193 11.83 14.00 5.89
C ILE A 193 11.27 13.26 4.69
N HIS A 194 10.02 12.77 4.76
CA HIS A 194 9.36 12.06 3.66
C HIS A 194 9.41 12.88 2.36
N ARG A 195 8.99 14.14 2.42
CA ARG A 195 9.03 15.05 1.27
C ARG A 195 10.43 15.27 0.71
N SER A 196 11.44 15.38 1.58
CA SER A 196 12.82 15.59 1.15
C SER A 196 13.46 14.30 0.63
N PHE A 197 13.16 13.18 1.27
CA PHE A 197 13.74 11.88 0.94
C PHE A 197 13.23 11.35 -0.41
N SER A 198 12.01 11.69 -0.83
CA SER A 198 11.47 11.33 -2.14
C SER A 198 12.34 11.83 -3.31
N TRP A 199 13.03 12.96 -3.17
CA TRP A 199 14.02 13.43 -4.15
C TRP A 199 15.21 12.48 -4.29
N SER A 200 15.66 11.88 -3.20
CA SER A 200 16.74 10.88 -3.22
C SER A 200 16.34 9.63 -4.01
N ILE A 201 15.08 9.21 -3.90
CA ILE A 201 14.51 8.09 -4.68
C ILE A 201 14.47 8.46 -6.18
N LEU A 202 14.05 9.68 -6.53
CA LEU A 202 14.06 10.14 -7.91
C LEU A 202 15.48 10.13 -8.50
N ILE A 203 16.44 10.70 -7.77
CA ILE A 203 17.85 10.74 -8.21
C ILE A 203 18.39 9.30 -8.38
N ALA A 204 18.12 8.41 -7.43
CA ALA A 204 18.53 7.01 -7.51
C ALA A 204 17.88 6.28 -8.70
N ALA A 205 16.59 6.48 -8.95
CA ALA A 205 15.88 5.90 -10.08
C ALA A 205 16.43 6.40 -11.42
N LEU A 206 16.69 7.70 -11.55
CA LEU A 206 17.34 8.30 -12.74
C LEU A 206 18.74 7.74 -12.97
N TRP A 207 19.56 7.66 -11.94
CA TRP A 207 20.91 7.12 -12.01
C TRP A 207 20.93 5.64 -12.41
N LEU A 208 20.07 4.82 -11.83
CA LEU A 208 19.94 3.40 -12.18
C LEU A 208 19.39 3.22 -13.60
N GLY A 209 18.42 4.07 -14.00
CA GLY A 209 17.91 4.12 -15.38
C GLY A 209 19.00 4.46 -16.39
N TYR A 210 19.81 5.48 -16.09
CA TYR A 210 20.98 5.83 -16.91
C TYR A 210 21.98 4.67 -16.99
N LYS A 211 22.34 4.04 -15.90
CA LYS A 211 23.21 2.85 -15.85
C LYS A 211 22.69 1.68 -16.68
N SER A 212 21.37 1.47 -16.71
CA SER A 212 20.72 0.46 -17.57
C SER A 212 20.65 0.90 -19.04
N ARG A 213 21.10 2.12 -19.35
CA ARG A 213 20.93 2.77 -20.67
C ARG A 213 19.46 2.83 -21.10
N TRP A 214 18.55 2.86 -20.13
CA TRP A 214 17.08 2.81 -20.34
C TRP A 214 16.62 1.58 -21.15
N LYS A 215 17.43 0.52 -21.18
CA LYS A 215 17.09 -0.73 -21.87
C LYS A 215 16.08 -1.52 -21.04
N GLY A 216 15.02 -1.96 -21.69
CA GLY A 216 13.91 -2.66 -21.06
C GLY A 216 12.83 -1.71 -20.52
N GLU A 217 11.71 -2.30 -20.11
CA GLU A 217 10.53 -1.55 -19.66
C GLU A 217 10.61 -1.17 -18.19
N ILE A 218 11.26 -1.99 -17.36
CA ILE A 218 11.29 -1.84 -15.90
C ILE A 218 11.91 -0.52 -15.43
N PRO A 219 13.11 -0.07 -15.94
CA PRO A 219 13.66 1.22 -15.52
C PRO A 219 12.73 2.41 -15.83
N ARG A 220 12.05 2.36 -16.99
CA ARG A 220 11.09 3.39 -17.42
C ARG A 220 9.82 3.34 -16.56
N LEU A 221 9.32 2.14 -16.27
CA LEU A 221 8.18 1.95 -15.38
C LEU A 221 8.47 2.50 -13.97
N VAL A 222 9.61 2.13 -13.39
CA VAL A 222 10.02 2.62 -12.05
C VAL A 222 10.09 4.15 -12.03
N LEU A 223 10.72 4.77 -13.04
CA LEU A 223 10.78 6.23 -13.13
C LEU A 223 9.38 6.86 -13.27
N GLY A 224 8.53 6.30 -14.14
CA GLY A 224 7.14 6.75 -14.31
C GLY A 224 6.33 6.67 -13.02
N LEU A 225 6.48 5.59 -12.24
CA LEU A 225 5.82 5.43 -10.94
C LEU A 225 6.34 6.44 -9.90
N VAL A 226 7.66 6.72 -9.89
CA VAL A 226 8.23 7.76 -9.01
C VAL A 226 7.66 9.14 -9.36
N PHE A 227 7.61 9.51 -10.64
CA PHE A 227 7.00 10.77 -11.05
C PHE A 227 5.52 10.87 -10.70
N ALA A 228 4.76 9.79 -10.89
CA ALA A 228 3.35 9.75 -10.51
C ALA A 228 3.16 9.95 -9.00
N LEU A 229 4.00 9.32 -8.17
CA LEU A 229 3.98 9.50 -6.71
C LEU A 229 4.33 10.93 -6.30
N MET A 230 5.36 11.54 -6.90
CA MET A 230 5.72 12.92 -6.62
C MET A 230 4.61 13.90 -7.03
N LEU A 231 3.98 13.68 -8.18
CA LEU A 231 2.84 14.49 -8.63
C LEU A 231 1.65 14.38 -7.67
N MET A 232 1.30 13.16 -7.27
CA MET A 232 0.23 12.95 -6.29
C MET A 232 0.57 13.56 -4.93
N GLY A 233 1.82 13.44 -4.47
CA GLY A 233 2.32 14.11 -3.27
C GLY A 233 2.20 15.62 -3.35
N LEU A 234 2.51 16.21 -4.51
CA LEU A 234 2.35 17.66 -4.76
C LEU A 234 0.86 18.07 -4.70
N ILE A 235 -0.04 17.30 -5.30
CA ILE A 235 -1.48 17.55 -5.23
C ILE A 235 -1.96 17.51 -3.78
N LEU A 236 -1.58 16.47 -3.01
CA LEU A 236 -1.96 16.33 -1.60
C LEU A 236 -1.44 17.47 -0.72
N SER A 237 -0.27 18.02 -1.04
CA SER A 237 0.32 19.12 -0.27
C SER A 237 -0.18 20.52 -0.67
N SER A 238 -0.71 20.69 -1.88
CA SER A 238 -1.10 22.01 -2.40
C SER A 238 -2.60 22.24 -2.39
N SER A 239 -3.42 21.20 -2.53
CA SER A 239 -4.88 21.32 -2.66
C SER A 239 -5.63 20.61 -1.51
N GLY A 240 -4.92 20.13 -0.51
CA GLY A 240 -5.47 19.41 0.65
C GLY A 240 -5.50 17.90 0.49
N ILE A 241 -5.80 17.21 1.60
CA ILE A 241 -5.74 15.74 1.67
C ILE A 241 -6.97 15.11 1.04
N HIS A 242 -6.99 14.97 -0.27
CA HIS A 242 -8.07 14.31 -1.00
C HIS A 242 -8.02 12.77 -0.83
N ALA A 243 -9.13 12.17 -0.36
CA ALA A 243 -9.21 10.74 -0.08
C ALA A 243 -8.84 9.86 -1.28
N VAL A 244 -9.35 10.19 -2.48
CA VAL A 244 -9.07 9.42 -3.70
C VAL A 244 -7.59 9.49 -4.08
N VAL A 245 -6.99 10.69 -4.03
CA VAL A 245 -5.56 10.87 -4.36
C VAL A 245 -4.69 10.13 -3.35
N GLN A 246 -5.05 10.17 -2.06
CA GLN A 246 -4.35 9.43 -1.01
C GLN A 246 -4.37 7.91 -1.25
N VAL A 247 -5.53 7.35 -1.61
CA VAL A 247 -5.65 5.91 -1.93
C VAL A 247 -4.84 5.54 -3.17
N LEU A 248 -4.90 6.35 -4.22
CA LEU A 248 -4.10 6.14 -5.43
C LEU A 248 -2.59 6.24 -5.15
N HIS A 249 -2.17 7.21 -4.33
CA HIS A 249 -0.78 7.37 -3.92
C HIS A 249 -0.26 6.09 -3.23
N VAL A 250 -1.00 5.54 -2.29
CA VAL A 250 -0.64 4.27 -1.61
C VAL A 250 -0.61 3.10 -2.60
N GLY A 251 -1.60 3.01 -3.50
CA GLY A 251 -1.66 1.96 -4.52
C GLY A 251 -0.47 2.00 -5.48
N VAL A 252 -0.11 3.18 -5.97
CA VAL A 252 1.05 3.39 -6.87
C VAL A 252 2.36 3.11 -6.14
N ALA A 253 2.46 3.44 -4.84
CA ALA A 253 3.62 3.09 -4.01
C ALA A 253 3.81 1.57 -3.92
N GLY A 254 2.72 0.80 -3.76
CA GLY A 254 2.76 -0.66 -3.85
C GLY A 254 3.28 -1.14 -5.21
N GLY A 255 2.80 -0.55 -6.30
CA GLY A 255 3.30 -0.81 -7.66
C GLY A 255 4.79 -0.52 -7.82
N LEU A 256 5.28 0.58 -7.23
CA LEU A 256 6.72 0.92 -7.23
C LEU A 256 7.54 -0.14 -6.48
N VAL A 257 7.10 -0.56 -5.30
CA VAL A 257 7.78 -1.63 -4.53
C VAL A 257 7.86 -2.91 -5.36
N ALA A 258 6.77 -3.35 -5.97
CA ALA A 258 6.75 -4.55 -6.81
C ALA A 258 7.69 -4.42 -8.03
N ALA A 259 7.69 -3.27 -8.71
CA ALA A 259 8.54 -3.02 -9.87
C ALA A 259 10.04 -2.99 -9.51
N VAL A 260 10.42 -2.34 -8.40
CA VAL A 260 11.82 -2.28 -7.94
C VAL A 260 12.26 -3.66 -7.43
N TYR A 261 11.40 -4.39 -6.73
CA TYR A 261 11.71 -5.76 -6.29
C TYR A 261 11.89 -6.71 -7.49
N TYR A 262 11.01 -6.61 -8.50
CA TYR A 262 11.19 -7.36 -9.75
C TYR A 262 12.52 -6.99 -10.43
N TRP A 263 12.88 -5.71 -10.49
CA TRP A 263 14.15 -5.26 -11.01
C TRP A 263 15.33 -5.88 -10.27
N TRP A 264 15.26 -5.91 -8.94
CA TRP A 264 16.28 -6.55 -8.12
C TRP A 264 16.42 -8.04 -8.42
N LEU A 265 15.31 -8.78 -8.55
CA LEU A 265 15.32 -10.19 -8.92
C LEU A 265 15.95 -10.43 -10.29
N ALA A 266 15.70 -9.55 -11.26
CA ALA A 266 16.18 -9.63 -12.63
C ALA A 266 17.62 -9.07 -12.82
N SER A 267 18.19 -8.39 -11.84
CA SER A 267 19.54 -7.83 -11.91
C SER A 267 20.62 -8.90 -11.75
N LYS A 268 21.78 -8.70 -12.39
CA LYS A 268 22.93 -9.59 -12.26
C LYS A 268 23.49 -9.57 -10.82
N THR A 269 23.82 -10.74 -10.30
CA THR A 269 24.80 -10.84 -9.21
C THR A 269 26.13 -10.32 -9.71
N PRO A 270 26.91 -9.59 -8.91
CA PRO A 270 28.32 -9.39 -9.21
C PRO A 270 28.93 -10.78 -9.39
N ASP A 271 29.54 -11.04 -10.54
CA ASP A 271 30.29 -12.27 -10.74
C ASP A 271 31.31 -12.33 -9.57
N GLY A 272 31.16 -13.30 -8.69
CA GLY A 272 32.21 -13.63 -7.76
C GLY A 272 33.44 -13.89 -8.62
N GLY A 273 34.44 -13.04 -8.49
CA GLY A 273 35.64 -13.07 -9.30
C GLY A 273 36.09 -14.52 -9.45
N GLY A 274 36.05 -14.99 -10.67
CA GLY A 274 36.55 -16.31 -10.99
C GLY A 274 37.98 -16.39 -10.48
N SER A 275 38.20 -17.18 -9.42
CA SER A 275 39.47 -17.76 -9.14
C SER A 275 39.75 -18.77 -10.25
N GLY A 276 40.13 -18.25 -11.42
CA GLY A 276 40.79 -19.01 -12.44
C GLY A 276 42.22 -19.11 -12.01
N GLY A 277 42.57 -20.24 -11.50
CA GLY A 277 43.92 -20.74 -11.38
C GLY A 277 44.05 -21.92 -12.30
#